data_fb7cd98d23606f568d1289d8ec8b7f4e
#
_entry.id   fb7cd98d23606f568d1289d8ec8b7f4e
#
_cell.length_a   1.000
_cell.length_b   1.000
_cell.length_c   1.000
_cell.angle_alpha   90.00
_cell.angle_beta   90.00
_cell.angle_gamma   90.00
#
_symmetry.space_group_name_H-M   'P 1'
#
loop_
_entity.id
_entity.type
_entity.pdbx_description
1 polymer ?
#
loop_
_entity_poly.entity_id
_entity_poly.type
_entity_poly.pdbx_seq_one_letter_code
_entity_poly.pdbx_strand_id
1 'polypeptide(L)'
;LEKLIITAAITGAEVTREQQPNLPITPDEIAEEAFRCFLAGASIVHIHARKSDGTPTQDMEVYREIKEKIERKCNIIVQPSTGGAVWHSIEERIQPLYINPEMATLSTGTCNFGNDIFANPQEYMEKFAMEMKNRGIKPEIEVFERGMIENALRLVKKGLISPPLHFDFVMGVPGAIPATINDLVYLVNCIPDGSTWSVAGIGRHELPLALHAIAMGGHVRVGFEDNIYYRKGELAKSSAQLVERVAKISREFGREIATPDEARSILKIRNRR
;
A
#
# COMPACT_ATOMS: atom_id res chain seq x y z
N LEU A 1 10.37 -17.56 10.68
CA LEU A 1 9.73 -16.29 10.33
C LEU A 1 8.27 -16.55 9.92
N GLU A 2 7.39 -15.60 10.25
CA GLU A 2 6.02 -15.57 9.74
C GLU A 2 6.00 -15.49 8.22
N LYS A 3 4.95 -16.01 7.57
CA LYS A 3 4.81 -15.97 6.11
C LYS A 3 4.87 -14.53 5.59
N LEU A 4 5.45 -14.35 4.41
CA LEU A 4 5.56 -13.04 3.78
C LEU A 4 4.23 -12.61 3.17
N ILE A 5 3.69 -11.47 3.59
CA ILE A 5 2.62 -10.77 2.89
C ILE A 5 3.27 -9.92 1.78
N ILE A 6 2.74 -10.01 0.57
CA ILE A 6 3.14 -9.16 -0.56
C ILE A 6 1.95 -8.29 -0.94
N THR A 7 2.12 -6.97 -0.83
CA THR A 7 1.18 -5.98 -1.35
C THR A 7 1.62 -5.56 -2.75
N ALA A 8 0.71 -5.68 -3.72
CA ALA A 8 0.94 -5.21 -5.09
C ALA A 8 0.33 -3.82 -5.29
N ALA A 9 1.16 -2.78 -5.42
CA ALA A 9 0.74 -1.40 -5.68
C ALA A 9 0.75 -1.14 -7.20
N ILE A 10 -0.40 -1.38 -7.86
CA ILE A 10 -0.44 -1.61 -9.30
C ILE A 10 -0.66 -0.38 -10.16
N THR A 11 -1.16 0.73 -9.59
CA THR A 11 -1.60 1.89 -10.39
C THR A 11 -0.89 3.19 -10.00
N GLY A 12 -1.03 3.60 -8.73
CA GLY A 12 -0.55 4.91 -8.26
C GLY A 12 -1.28 6.12 -8.87
N ALA A 13 -0.91 7.32 -8.40
CA ALA A 13 -1.42 8.58 -8.94
C ALA A 13 -0.43 9.27 -9.90
N GLU A 14 0.86 9.01 -9.79
CA GLU A 14 1.92 9.79 -10.44
C GLU A 14 2.39 9.21 -11.78
N VAL A 15 2.45 7.87 -11.91
CA VAL A 15 2.97 7.19 -13.11
C VAL A 15 2.00 7.37 -14.28
N THR A 16 2.55 7.60 -15.47
CA THR A 16 1.77 7.74 -16.72
C THR A 16 2.07 6.61 -17.72
N ARG A 17 1.20 6.41 -18.72
CA ARG A 17 1.45 5.44 -19.81
C ARG A 17 2.63 5.81 -20.70
N GLU A 18 3.03 7.06 -20.73
CA GLU A 18 4.25 7.47 -21.42
C GLU A 18 5.50 6.92 -20.71
N GLN A 19 5.47 6.86 -19.38
CA GLN A 19 6.55 6.31 -18.55
C GLN A 19 6.49 4.78 -18.48
N GLN A 20 5.27 4.22 -18.35
CA GLN A 20 5.02 2.78 -18.29
C GLN A 20 3.84 2.40 -19.20
N PRO A 21 4.10 1.94 -20.44
CA PRO A 21 3.04 1.61 -21.41
C PRO A 21 2.03 0.56 -20.92
N ASN A 22 2.43 -0.31 -20.00
CA ASN A 22 1.58 -1.36 -19.44
C ASN A 22 0.85 -0.96 -18.15
N LEU A 23 0.85 0.35 -17.78
CA LEU A 23 0.13 0.84 -16.60
C LEU A 23 -1.37 0.57 -16.75
N PRO A 24 -2.00 -0.19 -15.83
CA PRO A 24 -3.44 -0.41 -15.86
C PRO A 24 -4.18 0.88 -15.46
N ILE A 25 -5.19 1.27 -16.25
CA ILE A 25 -5.96 2.50 -16.03
C ILE A 25 -7.44 2.19 -15.85
N THR A 26 -8.00 1.40 -16.76
CA THR A 26 -9.44 1.07 -16.71
C THR A 26 -9.74 0.05 -15.61
N PRO A 27 -10.98 0.00 -15.08
CA PRO A 27 -11.37 -1.00 -14.10
C PRO A 27 -11.09 -2.45 -14.53
N ASP A 28 -11.24 -2.75 -15.83
CA ASP A 28 -10.93 -4.09 -16.36
C ASP A 28 -9.42 -4.40 -16.35
N GLU A 29 -8.60 -3.44 -16.76
CA GLU A 29 -7.14 -3.58 -16.74
C GLU A 29 -6.61 -3.72 -15.30
N ILE A 30 -7.15 -2.91 -14.36
CA ILE A 30 -6.79 -2.97 -12.94
C ILE A 30 -7.18 -4.33 -12.35
N ALA A 31 -8.38 -4.83 -12.66
CA ALA A 31 -8.82 -6.14 -12.18
C ALA A 31 -8.01 -7.30 -12.78
N GLU A 32 -7.60 -7.19 -14.03
CA GLU A 32 -6.75 -8.20 -14.68
C GLU A 32 -5.33 -8.19 -14.09
N GLU A 33 -4.76 -7.01 -13.85
CA GLU A 33 -3.43 -6.92 -13.23
C GLU A 33 -3.46 -7.39 -11.77
N ALA A 34 -4.51 -7.06 -11.01
CA ALA A 34 -4.71 -7.57 -9.66
C ALA A 34 -4.77 -9.10 -9.65
N PHE A 35 -5.47 -9.71 -10.60
CA PHE A 35 -5.54 -11.17 -10.73
C PHE A 35 -4.17 -11.78 -11.07
N ARG A 36 -3.40 -11.16 -11.98
CA ARG A 36 -2.03 -11.61 -12.27
C ARG A 36 -1.11 -11.51 -11.04
N CYS A 37 -1.23 -10.42 -10.27
CA CYS A 37 -0.49 -10.25 -9.02
C CYS A 37 -0.87 -11.32 -7.99
N PHE A 38 -2.17 -11.66 -7.88
CA PHE A 38 -2.66 -12.75 -7.02
C PHE A 38 -2.01 -14.09 -7.41
N LEU A 39 -1.99 -14.44 -8.70
CA LEU A 39 -1.35 -15.67 -9.18
C LEU A 39 0.16 -15.66 -8.94
N ALA A 40 0.81 -14.51 -8.96
CA ALA A 40 2.23 -14.34 -8.66
C ALA A 40 2.55 -14.45 -7.15
N GLY A 41 1.55 -14.36 -6.28
CA GLY A 41 1.69 -14.52 -4.82
C GLY A 41 1.35 -13.28 -4.00
N ALA A 42 0.75 -12.24 -4.57
CA ALA A 42 0.26 -11.11 -3.79
C ALA A 42 -0.96 -11.49 -2.95
N SER A 43 -0.98 -11.05 -1.70
CA SER A 43 -2.12 -11.23 -0.79
C SER A 43 -3.00 -9.99 -0.73
N ILE A 44 -2.44 -8.82 -1.01
CA ILE A 44 -3.09 -7.52 -0.99
C ILE A 44 -2.83 -6.85 -2.34
N VAL A 45 -3.84 -6.17 -2.87
CA VAL A 45 -3.68 -5.24 -3.99
C VAL A 45 -4.02 -3.84 -3.52
N HIS A 46 -3.03 -2.95 -3.61
CA HIS A 46 -3.19 -1.52 -3.38
C HIS A 46 -3.59 -0.84 -4.68
N ILE A 47 -4.68 -0.07 -4.66
CA ILE A 47 -5.24 0.53 -5.86
C ILE A 47 -5.46 2.03 -5.72
N HIS A 48 -5.11 2.75 -6.78
CA HIS A 48 -5.60 4.07 -7.11
C HIS A 48 -6.53 3.97 -8.31
N ALA A 49 -7.69 4.63 -8.22
CA ALA A 49 -8.61 4.69 -9.37
C ALA A 49 -8.19 5.79 -10.35
N ARG A 50 -8.45 5.56 -11.62
CA ARG A 50 -8.20 6.51 -12.70
C ARG A 50 -9.44 6.66 -13.57
N LYS A 51 -9.64 7.86 -14.13
CA LYS A 51 -10.59 8.09 -15.22
C LYS A 51 -10.07 7.45 -16.51
N SER A 52 -10.92 7.33 -17.52
CA SER A 52 -10.55 6.74 -18.82
C SER A 52 -9.41 7.45 -19.55
N ASP A 53 -9.19 8.73 -19.25
CA ASP A 53 -8.09 9.54 -19.77
C ASP A 53 -6.78 9.37 -19.00
N GLY A 54 -6.79 8.55 -17.93
CA GLY A 54 -5.66 8.31 -17.04
C GLY A 54 -5.54 9.28 -15.88
N THR A 55 -6.39 10.29 -15.76
CA THR A 55 -6.38 11.23 -14.63
C THR A 55 -6.76 10.52 -13.34
N PRO A 56 -6.02 10.71 -12.22
CA PRO A 56 -6.38 10.16 -10.91
C PRO A 56 -7.77 10.62 -10.45
N THR A 57 -8.51 9.72 -9.83
CA THR A 57 -9.83 10.03 -9.27
C THR A 57 -10.04 9.30 -7.94
N GLN A 58 -10.82 9.91 -7.06
CA GLN A 58 -11.27 9.31 -5.80
C GLN A 58 -12.77 8.98 -5.83
N ASP A 59 -13.36 8.97 -7.04
CA ASP A 59 -14.78 8.66 -7.22
C ASP A 59 -15.12 7.25 -6.70
N MET A 60 -16.03 7.19 -5.74
CA MET A 60 -16.49 5.98 -5.09
C MET A 60 -17.02 4.93 -6.08
N GLU A 61 -17.73 5.37 -7.13
CA GLU A 61 -18.33 4.44 -8.09
C GLU A 61 -17.26 3.74 -8.94
N VAL A 62 -16.20 4.47 -9.32
CA VAL A 62 -15.06 3.86 -10.03
C VAL A 62 -14.34 2.85 -9.14
N TYR A 63 -14.11 3.19 -7.85
CA TYR A 63 -13.53 2.25 -6.89
C TYR A 63 -14.43 1.02 -6.66
N ARG A 64 -15.75 1.19 -6.62
CA ARG A 64 -16.72 0.09 -6.48
C ARG A 64 -16.63 -0.85 -7.66
N GLU A 65 -16.64 -0.32 -8.87
CA GLU A 65 -16.51 -1.11 -10.09
C GLU A 65 -15.20 -1.92 -10.10
N ILE A 66 -14.07 -1.28 -9.78
CA ILE A 66 -12.77 -1.95 -9.69
C ILE A 66 -12.84 -3.10 -8.66
N LYS A 67 -13.30 -2.82 -7.45
CA LYS A 67 -13.40 -3.81 -6.37
C LYS A 67 -14.26 -5.00 -6.79
N GLU A 68 -15.45 -4.77 -7.33
CA GLU A 68 -16.34 -5.84 -7.77
C GLU A 68 -15.72 -6.71 -8.87
N LYS A 69 -15.01 -6.09 -9.83
CA LYS A 69 -14.33 -6.81 -10.90
C LYS A 69 -13.18 -7.67 -10.36
N ILE A 70 -12.41 -7.18 -9.38
CA ILE A 70 -11.35 -7.95 -8.71
C ILE A 70 -11.95 -9.13 -7.95
N GLU A 71 -12.98 -8.90 -7.13
CA GLU A 71 -13.61 -9.92 -6.29
C GLU A 71 -14.27 -11.06 -7.09
N ARG A 72 -14.70 -10.80 -8.33
CA ARG A 72 -15.18 -11.84 -9.26
C ARG A 72 -14.06 -12.75 -9.77
N LYS A 73 -12.80 -12.30 -9.75
CA LYS A 73 -11.65 -13.04 -10.27
C LYS A 73 -10.90 -13.83 -9.19
N CYS A 74 -10.72 -13.23 -8.01
CA CYS A 74 -9.93 -13.83 -6.93
C CYS A 74 -10.31 -13.26 -5.55
N ASN A 75 -9.76 -13.88 -4.49
CA ASN A 75 -10.02 -13.47 -3.11
C ASN A 75 -8.93 -12.57 -2.51
N ILE A 76 -8.14 -11.91 -3.35
CA ILE A 76 -7.13 -10.94 -2.91
C ILE A 76 -7.76 -9.83 -2.07
N ILE A 77 -7.04 -9.34 -1.06
CA ILE A 77 -7.50 -8.20 -0.24
C ILE A 77 -7.40 -6.93 -1.09
N VAL A 78 -8.51 -6.25 -1.30
CA VAL A 78 -8.53 -4.97 -2.03
C VAL A 78 -8.35 -3.83 -1.04
N GLN A 79 -7.26 -3.08 -1.21
CA GLN A 79 -6.88 -1.94 -0.40
C GLN A 79 -6.91 -0.66 -1.24
N PRO A 80 -7.96 0.15 -1.16
CA PRO A 80 -7.99 1.44 -1.82
C PRO A 80 -7.11 2.47 -1.09
N SER A 81 -6.48 3.35 -1.88
CA SER A 81 -5.77 4.50 -1.37
C SER A 81 -6.72 5.58 -0.86
N THR A 82 -6.44 6.14 0.32
CA THR A 82 -7.02 7.40 0.79
C THR A 82 -6.08 8.59 0.54
N GLY A 83 -4.91 8.35 -0.05
CA GLY A 83 -3.96 9.39 -0.43
C GLY A 83 -4.44 10.19 -1.62
N GLY A 84 -4.90 9.50 -2.66
CA GLY A 84 -5.24 10.12 -3.94
C GLY A 84 -4.02 10.77 -4.59
N ALA A 85 -4.25 11.87 -5.30
CA ALA A 85 -3.21 12.78 -5.74
C ALA A 85 -3.13 13.97 -4.77
N VAL A 86 -1.97 14.64 -4.70
CA VAL A 86 -1.69 15.73 -3.74
C VAL A 86 -2.69 16.89 -3.76
N TRP A 87 -3.39 17.09 -4.87
CA TRP A 87 -4.42 18.14 -5.04
C TRP A 87 -5.84 17.73 -4.66
N HIS A 88 -6.10 16.44 -4.35
CA HIS A 88 -7.44 16.01 -3.95
C HIS A 88 -7.80 16.54 -2.56
N SER A 89 -9.04 17.03 -2.44
CA SER A 89 -9.62 17.43 -1.16
C SER A 89 -9.83 16.24 -0.21
N ILE A 90 -10.02 16.52 1.07
CA ILE A 90 -10.33 15.46 2.04
C ILE A 90 -11.68 14.79 1.75
N GLU A 91 -12.65 15.55 1.22
CA GLU A 91 -13.97 15.06 0.84
C GLU A 91 -13.90 14.08 -0.34
N GLU A 92 -12.95 14.28 -1.25
CA GLU A 92 -12.66 13.32 -2.32
C GLU A 92 -11.90 12.11 -1.75
N ARG A 93 -10.83 12.33 -1.01
CA ARG A 93 -9.94 11.28 -0.49
C ARG A 93 -10.63 10.28 0.45
N ILE A 94 -11.72 10.66 1.10
CA ILE A 94 -12.48 9.76 1.98
C ILE A 94 -13.44 8.83 1.23
N GLN A 95 -13.80 9.14 -0.01
CA GLN A 95 -14.81 8.40 -0.78
C GLN A 95 -14.50 6.91 -0.96
N PRO A 96 -13.24 6.49 -1.18
CA PRO A 96 -12.91 5.07 -1.29
C PRO A 96 -13.27 4.23 -0.05
N LEU A 97 -13.43 4.84 1.13
CA LEU A 97 -13.88 4.12 2.33
C LEU A 97 -15.35 3.69 2.24
N TYR A 98 -16.15 4.37 1.40
CA TYR A 98 -17.60 4.10 1.27
C TYR A 98 -17.91 2.84 0.47
N ILE A 99 -16.92 2.25 -0.24
CA ILE A 99 -17.08 0.91 -0.83
C ILE A 99 -16.94 -0.21 0.21
N ASN A 100 -16.73 0.14 1.49
CA ASN A 100 -16.51 -0.79 2.60
C ASN A 100 -15.41 -1.84 2.31
N PRO A 101 -14.17 -1.43 2.01
CA PRO A 101 -13.07 -2.36 1.81
C PRO A 101 -12.70 -3.05 3.12
N GLU A 102 -12.00 -4.18 3.06
CA GLU A 102 -11.48 -4.87 4.25
C GLU A 102 -10.34 -4.07 4.92
N MET A 103 -9.55 -3.37 4.10
CA MET A 103 -8.37 -2.60 4.49
C MET A 103 -8.27 -1.34 3.63
N ALA A 104 -7.69 -0.27 4.16
CA ALA A 104 -7.39 0.96 3.41
C ALA A 104 -6.17 1.65 4.03
N THR A 105 -5.48 2.50 3.26
CA THR A 105 -4.34 3.27 3.76
C THR A 105 -4.75 4.42 4.66
N LEU A 106 -3.91 4.74 5.64
CA LEU A 106 -4.06 5.86 6.57
C LEU A 106 -2.71 6.56 6.71
N SER A 107 -2.49 7.62 5.94
CA SER A 107 -1.28 8.43 6.07
C SER A 107 -1.32 9.27 7.34
N THR A 108 -0.31 9.13 8.19
CA THR A 108 -0.34 9.69 9.56
C THR A 108 0.52 10.94 9.72
N GLY A 109 0.64 11.75 8.66
CA GLY A 109 1.30 13.07 8.75
C GLY A 109 1.49 13.72 7.40
N THR A 110 1.68 15.02 7.43
CA THR A 110 2.03 15.85 6.28
C THR A 110 3.51 15.72 5.98
N CYS A 111 3.89 15.58 4.72
CA CYS A 111 5.28 15.60 4.27
C CYS A 111 5.42 16.33 2.93
N ASN A 112 6.67 16.70 2.59
CA ASN A 112 7.00 17.07 1.23
C ASN A 112 6.92 15.82 0.33
N PHE A 113 6.39 16.01 -0.86
CA PHE A 113 6.21 14.94 -1.84
C PHE A 113 6.74 15.43 -3.19
N GLY A 114 8.05 15.29 -3.40
CA GLY A 114 8.73 15.96 -4.49
C GLY A 114 8.70 17.48 -4.32
N ASN A 115 8.08 18.17 -5.28
CA ASN A 115 7.88 19.62 -5.25
C ASN A 115 6.56 20.05 -4.59
N ASP A 116 5.73 19.10 -4.20
CA ASP A 116 4.40 19.33 -3.65
C ASP A 116 4.35 19.03 -2.15
N ILE A 117 3.18 19.24 -1.56
CA ILE A 117 2.90 18.91 -0.15
C ILE A 117 1.80 17.86 -0.11
N PHE A 118 2.11 16.70 0.46
CA PHE A 118 1.10 15.70 0.78
C PHE A 118 0.50 16.01 2.15
N ALA A 119 -0.63 16.73 2.14
CA ALA A 119 -1.24 17.27 3.34
C ALA A 119 -2.07 16.23 4.11
N ASN A 120 -1.64 15.94 5.33
CA ASN A 120 -2.36 15.10 6.30
C ASN A 120 -2.29 15.73 7.70
N PRO A 121 -2.96 16.88 7.91
CA PRO A 121 -3.04 17.50 9.22
C PRO A 121 -3.82 16.62 10.20
N GLN A 122 -3.71 16.90 11.51
CA GLN A 122 -4.32 16.11 12.57
C GLN A 122 -5.83 15.85 12.34
N GLU A 123 -6.55 16.86 11.90
CA GLU A 123 -7.99 16.77 11.61
C GLU A 123 -8.30 15.72 10.54
N TYR A 124 -7.49 15.66 9.47
CA TYR A 124 -7.69 14.68 8.38
C TYR A 124 -7.42 13.27 8.87
N MET A 125 -6.33 13.07 9.61
CA MET A 125 -5.99 11.76 10.18
C MET A 125 -7.12 11.25 11.09
N GLU A 126 -7.68 12.11 11.94
CA GLU A 126 -8.78 11.75 12.83
C GLU A 126 -10.07 11.42 12.08
N LYS A 127 -10.40 12.20 11.05
CA LYS A 127 -11.58 11.97 10.20
C LYS A 127 -11.49 10.62 9.47
N PHE A 128 -10.35 10.31 8.83
CA PHE A 128 -10.13 9.02 8.19
C PHE A 128 -10.17 7.86 9.19
N ALA A 129 -9.46 7.97 10.31
CA ALA A 129 -9.42 6.93 11.33
C ALA A 129 -10.80 6.66 11.93
N MET A 130 -11.60 7.70 12.20
CA MET A 130 -12.97 7.58 12.68
C MET A 130 -13.85 6.85 11.67
N GLU A 131 -13.78 7.23 10.37
CA GLU A 131 -14.57 6.59 9.33
C GLU A 131 -14.19 5.12 9.15
N MET A 132 -12.89 4.80 9.16
CA MET A 132 -12.41 3.42 9.12
C MET A 132 -12.90 2.61 10.33
N LYS A 133 -12.85 3.18 11.55
CA LYS A 133 -13.34 2.55 12.76
C LYS A 133 -14.83 2.24 12.67
N ASN A 134 -15.65 3.22 12.26
CA ASN A 134 -17.10 3.09 12.15
C ASN A 134 -17.51 2.00 11.15
N ARG A 135 -16.72 1.82 10.10
CA ARG A 135 -16.93 0.82 9.06
C ARG A 135 -16.22 -0.50 9.32
N GLY A 136 -15.42 -0.59 10.38
CA GLY A 136 -14.62 -1.78 10.69
C GLY A 136 -13.56 -2.07 9.62
N ILE A 137 -13.02 -1.05 8.95
CA ILE A 137 -11.94 -1.13 7.98
C ILE A 137 -10.61 -1.19 8.73
N LYS A 138 -9.73 -2.12 8.35
CA LYS A 138 -8.38 -2.19 8.89
C LYS A 138 -7.51 -1.08 8.31
N PRO A 139 -6.96 -0.15 9.11
CA PRO A 139 -6.01 0.82 8.59
C PRO A 139 -4.64 0.17 8.35
N GLU A 140 -4.01 0.46 7.22
CA GLU A 140 -2.58 0.40 7.01
C GLU A 140 -1.99 1.78 7.26
N ILE A 141 -1.09 1.88 8.20
CA ILE A 141 -0.52 3.15 8.64
C ILE A 141 0.68 3.47 7.75
N GLU A 142 0.48 4.37 6.78
CA GLU A 142 1.57 4.83 5.92
C GLU A 142 2.45 5.84 6.66
N VAL A 143 3.76 5.59 6.63
CA VAL A 143 4.78 6.37 7.32
C VAL A 143 5.85 6.80 6.33
N PHE A 144 5.97 8.12 6.13
CA PHE A 144 6.99 8.77 5.31
C PHE A 144 8.08 9.42 6.16
N GLU A 145 7.85 9.54 7.47
CA GLU A 145 8.74 10.15 8.45
C GLU A 145 8.51 9.56 9.83
N ARG A 146 9.54 9.53 10.65
CA ARG A 146 9.46 8.94 12.00
C ARG A 146 8.36 9.56 12.86
N GLY A 147 8.14 10.88 12.78
CA GLY A 147 7.09 11.57 13.55
C GLY A 147 5.68 11.06 13.25
N MET A 148 5.46 10.44 12.10
CA MET A 148 4.17 9.86 11.73
C MET A 148 3.81 8.64 12.59
N ILE A 149 4.80 7.88 13.08
CA ILE A 149 4.57 6.80 14.05
C ILE A 149 3.96 7.38 15.34
N GLU A 150 4.49 8.49 15.85
CA GLU A 150 3.94 9.14 17.05
C GLU A 150 2.50 9.67 16.82
N ASN A 151 2.22 10.18 15.62
CA ASN A 151 0.86 10.60 15.29
C ASN A 151 -0.11 9.40 15.27
N ALA A 152 0.30 8.26 14.70
CA ALA A 152 -0.48 7.02 14.78
C ALA A 152 -0.74 6.60 16.24
N LEU A 153 0.28 6.66 17.11
CA LEU A 153 0.13 6.33 18.53
C LEU A 153 -0.81 7.31 19.25
N ARG A 154 -0.89 8.58 18.83
CA ARG A 154 -1.90 9.52 19.33
C ARG A 154 -3.31 9.10 18.93
N LEU A 155 -3.50 8.58 17.71
CA LEU A 155 -4.80 8.04 17.27
C LEU A 155 -5.19 6.79 18.08
N VAL A 156 -4.21 5.93 18.45
CA VAL A 156 -4.44 4.81 19.38
C VAL A 156 -4.91 5.31 20.74
N LYS A 157 -4.21 6.29 21.32
CA LYS A 157 -4.58 6.89 22.63
C LYS A 157 -5.98 7.51 22.62
N LYS A 158 -6.42 8.05 21.48
CA LYS A 158 -7.78 8.55 21.27
C LYS A 158 -8.81 7.45 21.00
N GLY A 159 -8.38 6.19 20.91
CA GLY A 159 -9.26 5.06 20.60
C GLY A 159 -9.80 5.07 19.16
N LEU A 160 -9.15 5.79 18.23
CA LEU A 160 -9.57 5.88 16.83
C LEU A 160 -9.04 4.72 15.99
N ILE A 161 -7.88 4.20 16.32
CA ILE A 161 -7.34 2.96 15.77
C ILE A 161 -6.95 2.02 16.89
N SER A 162 -6.90 0.71 16.63
CA SER A 162 -6.68 -0.31 17.66
C SER A 162 -5.57 -1.28 17.26
N PRO A 163 -4.71 -1.71 18.22
CA PRO A 163 -3.76 -2.80 18.00
C PRO A 163 -4.48 -4.12 17.64
N PRO A 164 -3.75 -5.07 16.98
CA PRO A 164 -2.38 -4.90 16.49
C PRO A 164 -2.32 -3.93 15.31
N LEU A 165 -1.27 -3.10 15.27
CA LEU A 165 -1.08 -2.12 14.20
C LEU A 165 -0.34 -2.75 13.03
N HIS A 166 -0.59 -2.22 11.83
CA HIS A 166 0.18 -2.54 10.63
C HIS A 166 0.69 -1.24 10.01
N PHE A 167 2.01 -1.16 9.84
CA PHE A 167 2.70 0.00 9.27
C PHE A 167 3.19 -0.31 7.86
N ASP A 168 3.11 0.66 6.96
CA ASP A 168 3.81 0.65 5.68
C ASP A 168 4.83 1.79 5.64
N PHE A 169 6.12 1.46 5.59
CA PHE A 169 7.20 2.42 5.52
C PHE A 169 7.47 2.80 4.06
N VAL A 170 6.97 3.95 3.63
CA VAL A 170 7.18 4.47 2.28
C VAL A 170 8.46 5.29 2.28
N MET A 171 9.52 4.74 1.66
CA MET A 171 10.87 5.27 1.78
C MET A 171 11.46 5.67 0.44
N GLY A 172 12.12 6.84 0.41
CA GLY A 172 12.81 7.35 -0.77
C GLY A 172 11.98 8.30 -1.62
N VAL A 173 10.83 8.75 -1.13
CA VAL A 173 10.11 9.90 -1.71
C VAL A 173 10.97 11.16 -1.51
N PRO A 174 11.25 11.95 -2.57
CA PRO A 174 12.00 13.19 -2.41
C PRO A 174 11.33 14.15 -1.42
N GLY A 175 12.06 14.54 -0.39
CA GLY A 175 11.55 15.42 0.69
C GLY A 175 10.98 14.71 1.90
N ALA A 176 10.98 13.36 1.91
CA ALA A 176 10.64 12.51 3.04
C ALA A 176 11.85 11.63 3.46
N ILE A 177 11.62 10.60 4.30
CA ILE A 177 12.71 9.77 4.84
C ILE A 177 13.50 9.08 3.72
N PRO A 178 14.85 9.08 3.77
CA PRO A 178 15.67 8.39 2.79
C PRO A 178 15.44 6.86 2.79
N ALA A 179 15.66 6.22 1.64
CA ALA A 179 15.54 4.77 1.49
C ALA A 179 16.87 4.07 1.85
N THR A 180 17.39 4.30 3.06
CA THR A 180 18.57 3.60 3.56
C THR A 180 18.17 2.45 4.48
N ILE A 181 19.04 1.45 4.59
CA ILE A 181 18.83 0.32 5.51
C ILE A 181 18.82 0.80 6.97
N ASN A 182 19.65 1.78 7.31
CA ASN A 182 19.71 2.33 8.65
C ASN A 182 18.40 3.02 9.03
N ASP A 183 17.78 3.76 8.09
CA ASP A 183 16.50 4.40 8.32
C ASP A 183 15.38 3.35 8.46
N LEU A 184 15.39 2.26 7.67
CA LEU A 184 14.44 1.17 7.82
C LEU A 184 14.56 0.52 9.22
N VAL A 185 15.77 0.17 9.64
CA VAL A 185 16.02 -0.41 10.96
C VAL A 185 15.57 0.55 12.07
N TYR A 186 15.84 1.85 11.90
CA TYR A 186 15.40 2.88 12.83
C TYR A 186 13.87 2.93 12.96
N LEU A 187 13.13 2.94 11.83
CA LEU A 187 11.66 2.95 11.85
C LEU A 187 11.10 1.69 12.51
N VAL A 188 11.65 0.51 12.17
CA VAL A 188 11.22 -0.76 12.74
C VAL A 188 11.39 -0.77 14.27
N ASN A 189 12.46 -0.18 14.78
CA ASN A 189 12.70 -0.07 16.24
C ASN A 189 11.80 0.98 16.92
N CYS A 190 11.06 1.79 16.18
CA CYS A 190 10.16 2.81 16.74
C CYS A 190 8.70 2.36 16.84
N ILE A 191 8.31 1.25 16.20
CA ILE A 191 6.92 0.76 16.28
C ILE A 191 6.69 -0.07 17.54
N PRO A 192 5.45 -0.09 18.07
CA PRO A 192 5.13 -0.89 19.24
C PRO A 192 5.28 -2.39 19.01
N ASP A 193 5.66 -3.11 20.07
CA ASP A 193 5.69 -4.58 20.07
C ASP A 193 4.35 -5.16 19.61
N GLY A 194 4.41 -6.24 18.85
CA GLY A 194 3.23 -6.91 18.28
C GLY A 194 2.64 -6.21 17.05
N SER A 195 3.26 -5.13 16.57
CA SER A 195 2.93 -4.55 15.27
C SER A 195 3.54 -5.37 14.15
N THR A 196 2.85 -5.42 13.01
CA THR A 196 3.42 -5.88 11.74
C THR A 196 3.82 -4.67 10.88
N TRP A 197 4.71 -4.88 9.93
CA TRP A 197 5.15 -3.81 9.05
C TRP A 197 5.51 -4.31 7.65
N SER A 198 5.31 -3.44 6.66
CA SER A 198 5.79 -3.57 5.28
C SER A 198 6.70 -2.41 4.93
N VAL A 199 7.40 -2.53 3.82
CA VAL A 199 8.18 -1.44 3.24
C VAL A 199 7.88 -1.29 1.76
N ALA A 200 7.66 -0.04 1.34
CA ALA A 200 7.58 0.41 -0.04
C ALA A 200 8.82 1.26 -0.35
N GLY A 201 9.73 0.72 -1.15
CA GLY A 201 10.92 1.45 -1.60
C GLY A 201 10.66 2.12 -2.95
N ILE A 202 10.82 3.43 -3.03
CA ILE A 202 10.52 4.17 -4.26
C ILE A 202 11.62 4.01 -5.30
N GLY A 203 11.23 3.68 -6.54
CA GLY A 203 12.09 3.51 -7.70
C GLY A 203 13.16 2.43 -7.48
N ARG A 204 14.43 2.79 -7.66
CA ARG A 204 15.57 1.86 -7.50
C ARG A 204 15.71 1.23 -6.12
N HIS A 205 14.99 1.74 -5.13
CA HIS A 205 15.06 1.29 -3.74
C HIS A 205 14.07 0.16 -3.43
N GLU A 206 13.10 -0.13 -4.32
CA GLU A 206 12.09 -1.18 -4.12
C GLU A 206 12.73 -2.53 -3.78
N LEU A 207 13.52 -3.08 -4.68
CA LEU A 207 14.12 -4.39 -4.45
C LEU A 207 15.10 -4.45 -3.28
N PRO A 208 16.05 -3.51 -3.11
CA PRO A 208 16.94 -3.52 -1.95
C PRO A 208 16.20 -3.52 -0.61
N LEU A 209 15.19 -2.68 -0.43
CA LEU A 209 14.42 -2.62 0.81
C LEU A 209 13.56 -3.87 1.00
N ALA A 210 12.94 -4.40 -0.07
CA ALA A 210 12.19 -5.64 -0.02
C ALA A 210 13.05 -6.82 0.47
N LEU A 211 14.31 -6.93 0.01
CA LEU A 211 15.25 -7.96 0.47
C LEU A 211 15.51 -7.87 1.98
N HIS A 212 15.71 -6.66 2.49
CA HIS A 212 15.92 -6.44 3.92
C HIS A 212 14.67 -6.76 4.72
N ALA A 213 13.48 -6.35 4.25
CA ALA A 213 12.22 -6.69 4.92
C ALA A 213 12.01 -8.21 4.98
N ILE A 214 12.28 -8.94 3.90
CA ILE A 214 12.18 -10.40 3.87
C ILE A 214 13.07 -11.02 4.97
N ALA A 215 14.32 -10.56 5.08
CA ALA A 215 15.29 -11.07 6.05
C ALA A 215 14.97 -10.66 7.51
N MET A 216 14.42 -9.46 7.70
CA MET A 216 14.11 -8.90 9.02
C MET A 216 12.73 -9.33 9.57
N GLY A 217 11.94 -10.09 8.81
CA GLY A 217 10.62 -10.54 9.25
C GLY A 217 9.47 -9.57 8.93
N GLY A 218 9.74 -8.48 8.22
CA GLY A 218 8.73 -7.55 7.70
C GLY A 218 8.05 -8.09 6.44
N HIS A 219 7.08 -7.36 5.94
CA HIS A 219 6.37 -7.61 4.69
C HIS A 219 6.85 -6.65 3.60
N VAL A 220 6.37 -6.81 2.37
CA VAL A 220 6.84 -6.01 1.24
C VAL A 220 5.68 -5.45 0.43
N ARG A 221 5.88 -4.24 -0.08
CA ARG A 221 5.04 -3.63 -1.10
C ARG A 221 5.89 -3.37 -2.35
N VAL A 222 5.39 -3.81 -3.51
CA VAL A 222 6.04 -3.68 -4.82
C VAL A 222 5.00 -3.41 -5.91
N GLY A 223 5.40 -2.74 -6.99
CA GLY A 223 4.50 -2.52 -8.13
C GLY A 223 4.73 -1.19 -8.82
N PHE A 224 3.97 -0.95 -9.90
CA PHE A 224 4.13 0.19 -10.79
C PHE A 224 3.93 1.55 -10.13
N GLU A 225 3.21 1.60 -9.02
CA GLU A 225 3.07 2.82 -8.23
C GLU A 225 4.41 3.29 -7.68
N ASP A 226 5.20 2.35 -7.16
CA ASP A 226 6.44 2.64 -6.45
C ASP A 226 7.67 2.53 -7.36
N ASN A 227 7.64 1.61 -8.35
CA ASN A 227 8.74 1.36 -9.28
C ASN A 227 8.26 0.75 -10.60
N ILE A 228 8.66 1.37 -11.71
CA ILE A 228 8.32 0.89 -13.06
C ILE A 228 9.43 0.03 -13.70
N TYR A 229 10.57 -0.15 -13.04
CA TYR A 229 11.72 -0.86 -13.60
C TYR A 229 11.91 -2.24 -12.98
N TYR A 230 12.16 -3.24 -13.83
CA TYR A 230 12.62 -4.55 -13.37
C TYR A 230 14.09 -4.50 -12.93
N ARG A 231 14.93 -3.77 -13.70
CA ARG A 231 16.31 -3.42 -13.38
C ARG A 231 16.72 -2.15 -14.13
N LYS A 232 17.89 -1.61 -13.82
CA LYS A 232 18.36 -0.37 -14.43
C LYS A 232 18.27 -0.43 -15.97
N GLY A 233 17.49 0.47 -16.55
CA GLY A 233 17.30 0.60 -18.00
C GLY A 233 16.32 -0.39 -18.63
N GLU A 234 15.68 -1.27 -17.84
CA GLU A 234 14.69 -2.24 -18.32
C GLU A 234 13.37 -2.05 -17.56
N LEU A 235 12.33 -1.63 -18.25
CA LEU A 235 10.98 -1.52 -17.68
C LEU A 235 10.46 -2.90 -17.28
N ALA A 236 9.75 -2.97 -16.17
CA ALA A 236 9.00 -4.17 -15.81
C ALA A 236 7.81 -4.34 -16.77
N LYS A 237 7.47 -5.57 -17.08
CA LYS A 237 6.38 -5.91 -18.01
C LYS A 237 5.00 -5.80 -17.35
N SER A 238 4.94 -5.95 -16.02
CA SER A 238 3.72 -5.89 -15.20
C SER A 238 4.11 -5.73 -13.73
N SER A 239 3.20 -5.27 -12.89
CA SER A 239 3.37 -5.34 -11.44
C SER A 239 3.48 -6.79 -10.97
N ALA A 240 2.78 -7.72 -11.61
CA ALA A 240 2.90 -9.15 -11.34
C ALA A 240 4.32 -9.69 -11.50
N GLN A 241 5.11 -9.16 -12.46
CA GLN A 241 6.52 -9.53 -12.60
C GLN A 241 7.37 -9.12 -11.39
N LEU A 242 7.08 -7.96 -10.79
CA LEU A 242 7.76 -7.48 -9.57
C LEU A 242 7.34 -8.32 -8.36
N VAL A 243 6.06 -8.68 -8.25
CA VAL A 243 5.54 -9.60 -7.24
C VAL A 243 6.21 -10.98 -7.34
N GLU A 244 6.25 -11.57 -8.55
CA GLU A 244 6.87 -12.88 -8.78
C GLU A 244 8.35 -12.88 -8.38
N ARG A 245 9.06 -11.78 -8.66
CA ARG A 245 10.46 -11.62 -8.29
C ARG A 245 10.67 -11.71 -6.78
N VAL A 246 9.93 -10.94 -5.99
CA VAL A 246 10.09 -10.95 -4.53
C VAL A 246 9.55 -12.24 -3.91
N ALA A 247 8.49 -12.83 -4.47
CA ALA A 247 7.99 -14.12 -4.06
C ALA A 247 9.02 -15.25 -4.26
N LYS A 248 9.70 -15.27 -5.42
CA LYS A 248 10.78 -16.22 -5.69
C LYS A 248 11.94 -16.05 -4.70
N ILE A 249 12.40 -14.81 -4.48
CA ILE A 249 13.48 -14.53 -3.56
C ILE A 249 13.12 -14.96 -2.12
N SER A 250 11.90 -14.70 -1.68
CA SER A 250 11.43 -15.12 -0.35
C SER A 250 11.45 -16.64 -0.19
N ARG A 251 11.02 -17.39 -1.21
CA ARG A 251 11.06 -18.86 -1.17
C ARG A 251 12.50 -19.39 -1.16
N GLU A 252 13.40 -18.81 -1.94
CA GLU A 252 14.83 -19.16 -1.92
C GLU A 252 15.49 -18.83 -0.57
N PHE A 253 15.02 -17.79 0.11
CA PHE A 253 15.41 -17.45 1.47
C PHE A 253 14.85 -18.44 2.52
N GLY A 254 13.89 -19.29 2.16
CA GLY A 254 13.21 -20.22 3.06
C GLY A 254 11.98 -19.63 3.77
N ARG A 255 11.44 -18.52 3.28
CA ARG A 255 10.25 -17.89 3.84
C ARG A 255 9.07 -18.03 2.89
N GLU A 256 8.03 -18.73 3.32
CA GLU A 256 6.81 -18.95 2.54
C GLU A 256 6.01 -17.66 2.34
N ILE A 257 5.19 -17.64 1.28
CA ILE A 257 4.29 -16.52 0.95
C ILE A 257 2.93 -16.76 1.59
N ALA A 258 2.37 -15.74 2.20
CA ALA A 258 1.03 -15.77 2.77
C ALA A 258 -0.04 -15.73 1.67
N THR A 259 -1.01 -16.61 1.74
CA THR A 259 -2.25 -16.48 0.98
C THR A 259 -3.08 -15.29 1.48
N PRO A 260 -4.08 -14.80 0.73
CA PRO A 260 -4.94 -13.72 1.23
C PRO A 260 -5.63 -14.06 2.56
N ASP A 261 -6.04 -15.31 2.78
CA ASP A 261 -6.69 -15.72 4.03
C ASP A 261 -5.70 -15.77 5.21
N GLU A 262 -4.46 -16.18 4.96
CA GLU A 262 -3.38 -16.10 5.94
C GLU A 262 -3.01 -14.64 6.24
N ALA A 263 -2.97 -13.76 5.22
CA ALA A 263 -2.74 -12.33 5.42
C ALA A 263 -3.85 -11.69 6.27
N ARG A 264 -5.13 -12.03 6.03
CA ARG A 264 -6.26 -11.61 6.90
C ARG A 264 -6.03 -12.04 8.35
N SER A 265 -5.58 -13.26 8.56
CA SER A 265 -5.30 -13.79 9.91
C SER A 265 -4.12 -13.08 10.59
N ILE A 266 -3.03 -12.86 9.87
CA ILE A 266 -1.82 -12.15 10.36
C ILE A 266 -2.18 -10.72 10.74
N LEU A 267 -2.86 -9.99 9.84
CA LEU A 267 -3.22 -8.59 10.03
C LEU A 267 -4.45 -8.36 10.92
N LYS A 268 -5.11 -9.45 11.37
CA LYS A 268 -6.35 -9.39 12.15
C LYS A 268 -7.45 -8.59 11.45
N ILE A 269 -7.56 -8.76 10.15
CA ILE A 269 -8.64 -8.19 9.34
C ILE A 269 -9.93 -8.96 9.64
N ARG A 270 -11.03 -8.23 9.88
CA ARG A 270 -12.34 -8.87 10.10
C ARG A 270 -12.78 -9.57 8.80
N ASN A 271 -13.08 -10.85 8.91
CA ASN A 271 -13.69 -11.55 7.78
C ASN A 271 -15.10 -10.98 7.52
N ARG A 272 -15.33 -10.50 6.30
CA ARG A 272 -16.61 -9.91 5.86
C ARG A 272 -17.35 -10.80 4.86
N ARG A 273 -16.87 -12.03 4.67
CA ARG A 273 -17.47 -13.02 3.78
C ARG A 273 -18.37 -13.98 4.54
#